data_cd68622ed2dd7a23162a506c8543bbe9
#
_entry.id   cd68622ed2dd7a23162a506c8543bbe9
#
_cell.length_a   1.000
_cell.length_b   1.000
_cell.length_c   1.000
_cell.angle_alpha   90.00
_cell.angle_beta   90.00
_cell.angle_gamma   90.00
#
_symmetry.space_group_name_H-M   'P 1'
#
loop_
_entity.id
_entity.type
_entity.pdbx_description
1 polymer ?
#
loop_
_entity_poly.entity_id
_entity_poly.type
_entity_poly.pdbx_seq_one_letter_code
_entity_poly.pdbx_strand_id
1 'polypeptide(L)'
;MTQRLCSVVLLCSALLLTATPARADKDAVQFGSNIVVAEGHSVHDAVCFFCSVNAKGDIDHDVVVFFGNVHIAHQSKHDVVVFFGSVRTEDDAAIGHDVVNFFGNVHLGENVTVGNDLVVMFGGLRAADSANIAGSRVAQPIWVFWTPLIVLGLIITLIVREVRAVQRRRYFAAYGYPPNMPPPPPVAPAPPAQQS
;
A
#
# COMPACT_ATOMS: atom_id res chain seq x y z
N MET A 1 22.75 29.78 -1.77
CA MET A 1 21.62 28.83 -1.62
C MET A 1 22.02 27.63 -0.75
N THR A 2 23.20 27.11 -0.87
CA THR A 2 23.75 25.96 -0.11
C THR A 2 23.83 26.17 1.41
N GLN A 3 24.14 27.40 1.86
CA GLN A 3 24.29 27.70 3.29
C GLN A 3 22.94 27.65 4.06
N ARG A 4 21.83 28.00 3.42
CA ARG A 4 20.48 27.90 4.02
C ARG A 4 19.98 26.45 4.08
N LEU A 5 20.33 25.62 3.10
CA LEU A 5 20.01 24.18 3.10
C LEU A 5 20.76 23.46 4.21
N CYS A 6 22.04 23.76 4.40
CA CYS A 6 22.86 23.16 5.47
C CYS A 6 22.33 23.53 6.87
N SER A 7 21.85 24.78 7.05
CA SER A 7 21.26 25.24 8.32
C SER A 7 19.93 24.53 8.62
N VAL A 8 19.09 24.27 7.62
CA VAL A 8 17.82 23.57 7.80
C VAL A 8 18.06 22.10 8.13
N VAL A 9 19.02 21.45 7.46
CA VAL A 9 19.37 20.04 7.73
C VAL A 9 19.96 19.89 9.15
N LEU A 10 20.81 20.82 9.59
CA LEU A 10 21.34 20.82 10.96
C LEU A 10 20.23 21.06 12.00
N LEU A 11 19.26 21.93 11.73
CA LEU A 11 18.13 22.18 12.63
C LEU A 11 17.20 20.96 12.72
N CYS A 12 16.91 20.29 11.61
CA CYS A 12 16.14 19.05 11.60
C CYS A 12 16.87 17.90 12.34
N SER A 13 18.20 17.78 12.17
CA SER A 13 18.97 16.75 12.89
C SER A 13 19.05 17.02 14.39
N ALA A 14 19.13 18.29 14.81
CA ALA A 14 19.10 18.67 16.21
C ALA A 14 17.74 18.42 16.87
N LEU A 15 16.63 18.62 16.13
CA LEU A 15 15.28 18.31 16.62
C LEU A 15 15.04 16.81 16.81
N LEU A 16 15.62 15.97 15.94
CA LEU A 16 15.55 14.50 16.06
C LEU A 16 16.36 13.94 17.26
N LEU A 17 17.37 14.65 17.71
CA LEU A 17 18.20 14.26 18.85
C LEU A 17 17.61 14.61 20.22
N THR A 18 16.57 15.44 20.28
CA THR A 18 15.90 15.83 21.53
C THR A 18 14.63 15.01 21.85
N ALA A 19 14.34 13.97 21.08
CA ALA A 19 13.28 13.03 21.40
C ALA A 19 13.69 12.25 22.66
N THR A 20 13.30 12.76 23.83
CA THR A 20 13.40 12.00 25.08
C THR A 20 12.45 10.81 24.98
N PRO A 21 12.92 9.57 25.25
CA PRO A 21 12.01 8.43 25.29
C PRO A 21 11.01 8.67 26.43
N ALA A 22 9.74 8.83 26.07
CA ALA A 22 8.66 8.81 27.04
C ALA A 22 8.61 7.38 27.60
N ARG A 23 9.00 7.19 28.85
CA ARG A 23 8.79 5.95 29.58
C ARG A 23 7.34 5.95 30.03
N ALA A 24 6.49 5.26 29.30
CA ALA A 24 5.22 4.79 29.81
C ALA A 24 5.46 3.39 30.42
N ASP A 25 4.97 3.16 31.60
CA ASP A 25 5.40 2.12 32.54
C ASP A 25 5.08 0.67 32.12
N LYS A 26 4.47 0.46 30.95
CA LYS A 26 4.17 -0.85 30.34
C LYS A 26 4.15 -0.86 28.81
N ASP A 27 4.48 0.25 28.16
CA ASP A 27 4.46 0.29 26.69
C ASP A 27 5.73 -0.36 26.11
N ALA A 28 5.54 -1.22 25.13
CA ALA A 28 6.63 -1.85 24.40
C ALA A 28 6.82 -1.16 23.06
N VAL A 29 7.69 -0.15 23.02
CA VAL A 29 8.06 0.53 21.77
C VAL A 29 9.44 0.07 21.33
N GLN A 30 9.55 -0.56 20.15
CA GLN A 30 10.79 -1.12 19.62
C GLN A 30 11.05 -0.68 18.18
N PHE A 31 12.36 -0.52 17.88
CA PHE A 31 12.84 -0.26 16.54
C PHE A 31 13.92 -1.29 16.18
N GLY A 32 13.64 -2.14 15.18
CA GLY A 32 14.58 -3.17 14.73
C GLY A 32 14.70 -4.41 15.63
N SER A 33 14.07 -4.44 16.81
CA SER A 33 14.09 -5.56 17.75
C SER A 33 12.68 -6.09 17.99
N ASN A 34 12.50 -7.40 17.94
CA ASN A 34 11.19 -8.01 18.12
C ASN A 34 10.65 -7.81 19.55
N ILE A 35 9.34 -7.56 19.63
CA ILE A 35 8.60 -7.53 20.89
C ILE A 35 8.09 -8.95 21.17
N VAL A 36 8.40 -9.47 22.35
CA VAL A 36 7.89 -10.76 22.80
C VAL A 36 7.21 -10.55 24.15
N VAL A 37 5.89 -10.74 24.15
CA VAL A 37 5.09 -10.75 25.38
C VAL A 37 4.95 -12.20 25.82
N ALA A 38 5.53 -12.55 26.95
CA ALA A 38 5.50 -13.91 27.48
C ALA A 38 4.09 -14.25 28.06
N GLU A 39 3.77 -15.52 28.11
CA GLU A 39 2.55 -16.00 28.76
C GLU A 39 2.43 -15.49 30.20
N GLY A 40 1.24 -15.10 30.60
CA GLY A 40 0.97 -14.54 31.93
C GLY A 40 1.48 -13.12 32.17
N HIS A 41 2.08 -12.50 31.16
CA HIS A 41 2.48 -11.09 31.20
C HIS A 41 1.56 -10.26 30.31
N SER A 42 1.39 -8.98 30.66
CA SER A 42 0.69 -8.02 29.81
C SER A 42 1.56 -6.82 29.51
N VAL A 43 1.38 -6.26 28.31
CA VAL A 43 1.90 -4.96 27.90
C VAL A 43 0.72 -4.03 27.59
N HIS A 44 0.92 -2.73 27.77
CA HIS A 44 -0.12 -1.75 27.49
C HIS A 44 -0.24 -1.54 25.99
N ASP A 45 0.71 -0.84 25.40
CA ASP A 45 0.80 -0.67 23.96
C ASP A 45 2.01 -1.42 23.38
N ALA A 46 1.85 -1.98 22.17
CA ALA A 46 2.94 -2.61 21.43
C ALA A 46 3.17 -1.90 20.10
N VAL A 47 4.20 -1.06 20.03
CA VAL A 47 4.56 -0.31 18.82
C VAL A 47 5.90 -0.79 18.28
N CYS A 48 5.91 -1.27 17.03
CA CYS A 48 7.05 -1.92 16.43
C CYS A 48 7.35 -1.36 15.03
N PHE A 49 8.59 -0.86 14.85
CA PHE A 49 9.10 -0.40 13.56
C PHE A 49 10.20 -1.31 13.06
N PHE A 50 10.07 -1.90 11.88
CA PHE A 50 10.99 -2.88 11.29
C PHE A 50 11.25 -4.08 12.21
N CYS A 51 10.22 -4.56 12.86
CA CYS A 51 10.28 -5.66 13.80
C CYS A 51 8.95 -6.40 13.89
N SER A 52 8.92 -7.54 14.55
CA SER A 52 7.71 -8.34 14.72
C SER A 52 7.26 -8.38 16.18
N VAL A 53 5.96 -8.47 16.38
CA VAL A 53 5.33 -8.64 17.70
C VAL A 53 4.89 -10.09 17.84
N ASN A 54 5.34 -10.75 18.90
CA ASN A 54 4.91 -12.08 19.26
C ASN A 54 4.26 -12.04 20.66
N ALA A 55 2.95 -11.96 20.68
CA ALA A 55 2.16 -11.86 21.90
C ALA A 55 1.62 -13.23 22.28
N LYS A 56 2.31 -13.89 23.21
CA LYS A 56 1.83 -15.08 23.91
C LYS A 56 1.04 -14.73 25.17
N GLY A 57 1.23 -13.53 25.68
CA GLY A 57 0.43 -12.92 26.76
C GLY A 57 -0.55 -11.90 26.22
N ASP A 58 -1.06 -11.07 27.11
CA ASP A 58 -2.10 -10.09 26.79
C ASP A 58 -1.52 -8.74 26.34
N ILE A 59 -2.23 -8.09 25.43
CA ILE A 59 -2.00 -6.69 25.09
C ILE A 59 -3.25 -5.92 25.53
N ASP A 60 -3.06 -5.01 26.49
CA ASP A 60 -4.16 -4.31 27.11
C ASP A 60 -4.73 -3.16 26.27
N HIS A 61 -3.95 -2.63 25.32
CA HIS A 61 -4.31 -1.58 24.37
C HIS A 61 -3.94 -1.94 22.93
N ASP A 62 -3.33 -0.99 22.21
CA ASP A 62 -3.16 -1.07 20.76
C ASP A 62 -1.87 -1.80 20.35
N VAL A 63 -1.96 -2.46 19.20
CA VAL A 63 -0.82 -3.04 18.52
C VAL A 63 -0.61 -2.31 17.21
N VAL A 64 0.53 -1.64 17.05
CA VAL A 64 0.89 -0.94 15.80
C VAL A 64 2.21 -1.43 15.28
N VAL A 65 2.21 -2.02 14.08
CA VAL A 65 3.43 -2.55 13.46
C VAL A 65 3.65 -1.96 12.08
N PHE A 66 4.85 -1.39 11.87
CA PHE A 66 5.34 -0.96 10.56
C PHE A 66 6.46 -1.89 10.10
N PHE A 67 6.31 -2.51 8.94
CA PHE A 67 7.28 -3.43 8.34
C PHE A 67 7.64 -4.62 9.25
N GLY A 68 6.64 -5.47 9.54
CA GLY A 68 6.82 -6.65 10.35
C GLY A 68 5.56 -7.48 10.50
N ASN A 69 5.63 -8.52 11.26
CA ASN A 69 4.49 -9.43 11.46
C ASN A 69 3.99 -9.36 12.90
N VAL A 70 2.70 -9.57 13.05
CA VAL A 70 2.05 -9.72 14.35
C VAL A 70 1.58 -11.15 14.51
N HIS A 71 1.93 -11.75 15.63
CA HIS A 71 1.45 -13.07 16.06
C HIS A 71 0.77 -12.91 17.42
N ILE A 72 -0.52 -13.23 17.50
CA ILE A 72 -1.32 -13.14 18.72
C ILE A 72 -1.79 -14.53 19.08
N ALA A 73 -1.30 -15.02 20.22
CA ALA A 73 -1.68 -16.34 20.73
C ALA A 73 -2.81 -16.28 21.78
N HIS A 74 -3.04 -15.13 22.40
CA HIS A 74 -4.04 -14.99 23.45
C HIS A 74 -4.98 -13.81 23.19
N GLN A 75 -4.79 -12.65 23.84
CA GLN A 75 -5.72 -11.55 23.74
C GLN A 75 -5.05 -10.21 23.41
N SER A 76 -5.67 -9.45 22.49
CA SER A 76 -5.45 -8.02 22.31
C SER A 76 -6.78 -7.31 22.58
N LYS A 77 -6.84 -6.43 23.57
CA LYS A 77 -8.13 -5.85 24.00
C LYS A 77 -8.64 -4.74 23.08
N HIS A 78 -7.74 -4.08 22.33
CA HIS A 78 -8.05 -2.97 21.44
C HIS A 78 -7.65 -3.27 20.00
N ASP A 79 -7.16 -2.25 19.28
CA ASP A 79 -6.92 -2.30 17.85
C ASP A 79 -5.60 -2.99 17.48
N VAL A 80 -5.61 -3.68 16.34
CA VAL A 80 -4.41 -4.26 15.73
C VAL A 80 -4.22 -3.66 14.36
N VAL A 81 -3.20 -2.80 14.20
CA VAL A 81 -2.91 -2.10 12.96
C VAL A 81 -1.54 -2.53 12.42
N VAL A 82 -1.50 -3.08 11.21
CA VAL A 82 -0.26 -3.53 10.59
C VAL A 82 -0.09 -2.91 9.21
N PHE A 83 1.06 -2.25 9.00
CA PHE A 83 1.49 -1.75 7.71
C PHE A 83 2.65 -2.61 7.18
N PHE A 84 2.52 -3.14 5.97
CA PHE A 84 3.53 -3.97 5.31
C PHE A 84 3.94 -5.20 6.14
N GLY A 85 2.99 -6.10 6.36
CA GLY A 85 3.24 -7.32 7.10
C GLY A 85 2.02 -8.21 7.21
N SER A 86 2.14 -9.26 7.98
CA SER A 86 1.05 -10.22 8.15
C SER A 86 0.59 -10.27 9.61
N VAL A 87 -0.71 -10.44 9.78
CA VAL A 87 -1.32 -10.75 11.08
C VAL A 87 -1.63 -12.24 11.12
N ARG A 88 -1.22 -12.91 12.17
CA ARG A 88 -1.58 -14.29 12.44
C ARG A 88 -2.09 -14.41 13.87
N THR A 89 -3.23 -15.00 14.03
CA THR A 89 -3.75 -15.39 15.34
C THR A 89 -3.67 -16.90 15.50
N GLU A 90 -3.45 -17.34 16.72
CA GLU A 90 -3.67 -18.76 17.10
C GLU A 90 -5.15 -19.02 17.31
N ASP A 91 -5.48 -20.26 17.58
CA ASP A 91 -6.85 -20.67 17.86
C ASP A 91 -7.32 -20.09 19.21
N ASP A 92 -8.62 -19.83 19.32
CA ASP A 92 -9.25 -19.22 20.51
C ASP A 92 -8.73 -17.83 20.89
N ALA A 93 -7.91 -17.17 20.05
CA ALA A 93 -7.43 -15.82 20.30
C ALA A 93 -8.57 -14.79 20.19
N ALA A 94 -8.46 -13.70 20.96
CA ALA A 94 -9.46 -12.64 20.96
C ALA A 94 -8.84 -11.27 20.65
N ILE A 95 -9.48 -10.52 19.74
CA ILE A 95 -9.16 -9.13 19.46
C ILE A 95 -10.42 -8.31 19.80
N GLY A 96 -10.28 -7.36 20.70
CA GLY A 96 -11.44 -6.66 21.27
C GLY A 96 -12.08 -5.65 20.34
N HIS A 97 -11.31 -5.02 19.44
CA HIS A 97 -11.79 -4.01 18.51
C HIS A 97 -11.44 -4.34 17.05
N ASP A 98 -10.77 -3.41 16.36
CA ASP A 98 -10.55 -3.49 14.94
C ASP A 98 -9.23 -4.21 14.57
N VAL A 99 -9.25 -4.90 13.43
CA VAL A 99 -8.04 -5.41 12.79
C VAL A 99 -7.88 -4.72 11.44
N VAL A 100 -6.83 -3.92 11.29
CA VAL A 100 -6.54 -3.21 10.06
C VAL A 100 -5.17 -3.64 9.53
N ASN A 101 -5.13 -4.24 8.36
CA ASN A 101 -3.90 -4.65 7.70
C ASN A 101 -3.77 -4.01 6.32
N PHE A 102 -2.65 -3.27 6.13
CA PHE A 102 -2.27 -2.72 4.83
C PHE A 102 -1.09 -3.50 4.25
N PHE A 103 -1.18 -3.95 3.01
CA PHE A 103 -0.15 -4.66 2.26
C PHE A 103 0.36 -5.93 2.95
N GLY A 104 -0.54 -6.89 3.15
CA GLY A 104 -0.16 -8.17 3.72
C GLY A 104 -1.32 -9.12 3.91
N ASN A 105 -1.06 -10.23 4.58
CA ASN A 105 -2.08 -11.25 4.76
C ASN A 105 -2.54 -11.33 6.21
N VAL A 106 -3.82 -11.59 6.40
CA VAL A 106 -4.40 -11.88 7.71
C VAL A 106 -4.79 -13.35 7.74
N HIS A 107 -4.32 -14.05 8.75
CA HIS A 107 -4.68 -15.43 9.04
C HIS A 107 -5.30 -15.52 10.43
N LEU A 108 -6.58 -15.82 10.48
CA LEU A 108 -7.29 -16.06 11.73
C LEU A 108 -7.44 -17.58 11.96
N GLY A 109 -7.02 -18.04 13.13
CA GLY A 109 -7.19 -19.42 13.59
C GLY A 109 -8.65 -19.80 13.86
N GLU A 110 -8.85 -20.98 14.42
CA GLU A 110 -10.18 -21.45 14.79
C GLU A 110 -10.71 -20.70 16.02
N ASN A 111 -12.03 -20.47 16.08
CA ASN A 111 -12.75 -19.79 17.17
C ASN A 111 -12.21 -18.41 17.55
N VAL A 112 -11.45 -17.77 16.66
CA VAL A 112 -10.97 -16.39 16.89
C VAL A 112 -12.14 -15.43 16.92
N THR A 113 -12.13 -14.49 17.86
CA THR A 113 -13.13 -13.41 17.94
C THR A 113 -12.50 -12.08 17.61
N VAL A 114 -13.16 -11.31 16.73
CA VAL A 114 -12.85 -9.90 16.46
C VAL A 114 -14.06 -9.08 16.82
N GLY A 115 -13.89 -8.14 17.76
CA GLY A 115 -15.00 -7.40 18.37
C GLY A 115 -15.67 -6.40 17.45
N ASN A 116 -14.94 -5.84 16.47
CA ASN A 116 -15.46 -4.89 15.50
C ASN A 116 -15.09 -5.30 14.07
N ASP A 117 -14.50 -4.37 13.31
CA ASP A 117 -14.25 -4.52 11.88
C ASP A 117 -12.92 -5.22 11.58
N LEU A 118 -12.94 -6.01 10.51
CA LEU A 118 -11.75 -6.61 9.93
C LEU A 118 -11.50 -6.03 8.54
N VAL A 119 -10.49 -5.17 8.43
CA VAL A 119 -10.14 -4.48 7.18
C VAL A 119 -8.78 -4.96 6.68
N VAL A 120 -8.77 -5.61 5.51
CA VAL A 120 -7.55 -6.05 4.84
C VAL A 120 -7.46 -5.33 3.51
N MET A 121 -6.48 -4.42 3.39
CA MET A 121 -6.25 -3.65 2.17
C MET A 121 -5.00 -4.16 1.47
N PHE A 122 -5.12 -4.44 0.17
CA PHE A 122 -4.03 -4.88 -0.70
C PHE A 122 -3.37 -6.20 -0.25
N GLY A 123 -4.18 -7.12 0.29
CA GLY A 123 -3.72 -8.41 0.78
C GLY A 123 -4.77 -9.50 0.72
N GLY A 124 -4.41 -10.64 1.29
CA GLY A 124 -5.28 -11.81 1.41
C GLY A 124 -5.83 -11.99 2.82
N LEU A 125 -7.08 -12.41 2.93
CA LEU A 125 -7.69 -12.80 4.19
C LEU A 125 -7.97 -14.30 4.16
N ARG A 126 -7.47 -15.00 5.16
CA ARG A 126 -7.80 -16.39 5.46
C ARG A 126 -8.29 -16.45 6.90
N ALA A 127 -9.54 -16.78 7.08
CA ALA A 127 -10.14 -17.02 8.39
C ALA A 127 -10.72 -18.42 8.41
N ALA A 128 -10.60 -19.09 9.53
CA ALA A 128 -11.29 -20.34 9.74
C ALA A 128 -12.81 -20.12 9.73
N ASP A 129 -13.59 -21.13 9.39
CA ASP A 129 -15.05 -21.01 9.33
C ASP A 129 -15.68 -20.74 10.69
N SER A 130 -14.98 -21.11 11.77
CA SER A 130 -15.37 -20.86 13.15
C SER A 130 -14.98 -19.48 13.68
N ALA A 131 -14.23 -18.67 12.90
CA ALA A 131 -13.84 -17.33 13.32
C ALA A 131 -15.05 -16.39 13.31
N ASN A 132 -15.27 -15.68 14.41
CA ASN A 132 -16.38 -14.75 14.61
C ASN A 132 -15.90 -13.30 14.51
N ILE A 133 -16.44 -12.57 13.56
CA ILE A 133 -16.18 -11.13 13.37
C ILE A 133 -17.49 -10.40 13.61
N ALA A 134 -17.56 -9.57 14.66
CA ALA A 134 -18.79 -8.92 15.06
C ALA A 134 -19.21 -7.78 14.11
N GLY A 135 -18.23 -7.12 13.47
CA GLY A 135 -18.44 -6.04 12.53
C GLY A 135 -18.34 -6.43 11.07
N SER A 136 -17.91 -5.48 10.25
CA SER A 136 -17.77 -5.65 8.82
C SER A 136 -16.46 -6.35 8.46
N ARG A 137 -16.52 -7.21 7.45
CA ARG A 137 -15.34 -7.86 6.87
C ARG A 137 -15.05 -7.24 5.51
N VAL A 138 -14.00 -6.45 5.42
CA VAL A 138 -13.58 -5.79 4.18
C VAL A 138 -12.21 -6.33 3.75
N ALA A 139 -12.16 -7.02 2.63
CA ALA A 139 -10.91 -7.46 2.03
C ALA A 139 -10.82 -6.92 0.60
N GLN A 140 -9.88 -6.00 0.37
CA GLN A 140 -9.67 -5.41 -0.95
C GLN A 140 -8.36 -5.91 -1.55
N PRO A 141 -8.41 -6.63 -2.68
CA PRO A 141 -7.22 -7.11 -3.35
C PRO A 141 -6.43 -5.97 -4.00
N ILE A 142 -5.12 -6.15 -4.11
CA ILE A 142 -4.17 -5.14 -4.60
C ILE A 142 -4.49 -4.60 -6.02
N TRP A 143 -5.14 -5.40 -6.87
CA TRP A 143 -5.47 -5.00 -8.24
C TRP A 143 -6.45 -3.81 -8.31
N VAL A 144 -7.28 -3.60 -7.26
CA VAL A 144 -8.21 -2.45 -7.18
C VAL A 144 -7.44 -1.13 -7.17
N PHE A 145 -6.27 -1.10 -6.53
CA PHE A 145 -5.39 0.08 -6.52
C PHE A 145 -4.80 0.38 -7.91
N TRP A 146 -4.44 -0.67 -8.66
CA TRP A 146 -3.86 -0.51 -9.98
C TRP A 146 -4.86 -0.11 -11.06
N THR A 147 -6.15 -0.41 -10.88
CA THR A 147 -7.20 -0.11 -11.86
C THR A 147 -7.25 1.37 -12.26
N PRO A 148 -7.33 2.35 -11.33
CA PRO A 148 -7.36 3.75 -11.70
C PRO A 148 -6.05 4.23 -12.35
N LEU A 149 -4.89 3.66 -11.94
CA LEU A 149 -3.60 4.00 -12.53
C LEU A 149 -3.49 3.48 -13.97
N ILE A 150 -3.98 2.27 -14.23
CA ILE A 150 -4.02 1.68 -15.58
C ILE A 150 -4.94 2.52 -16.48
N VAL A 151 -6.13 2.87 -15.99
CA VAL A 151 -7.08 3.70 -16.75
C VAL A 151 -6.47 5.07 -17.05
N LEU A 152 -5.83 5.70 -16.08
CA LEU A 152 -5.15 6.99 -16.27
C LEU A 152 -4.00 6.87 -17.29
N GLY A 153 -3.18 5.84 -17.19
CA GLY A 153 -2.11 5.56 -18.16
C GLY A 153 -2.64 5.35 -19.58
N LEU A 154 -3.78 4.66 -19.72
CA LEU A 154 -4.42 4.43 -21.00
C LEU A 154 -4.97 5.75 -21.59
N ILE A 155 -5.58 6.59 -20.78
CA ILE A 155 -6.04 7.93 -21.21
C ILE A 155 -4.86 8.78 -21.67
N ILE A 156 -3.78 8.82 -20.90
CA ILE A 156 -2.55 9.58 -21.26
C ILE A 156 -1.99 9.07 -22.59
N THR A 157 -1.90 7.75 -22.78
CA THR A 157 -1.37 7.17 -24.03
C THR A 157 -2.24 7.51 -25.23
N LEU A 158 -3.56 7.52 -25.09
CA LEU A 158 -4.50 7.93 -26.12
C LEU A 158 -4.31 9.42 -26.48
N ILE A 159 -4.23 10.30 -25.49
CA ILE A 159 -4.01 11.72 -25.70
C ILE A 159 -2.67 11.95 -26.43
N VAL A 160 -1.61 11.30 -26.00
CA VAL A 160 -0.28 11.43 -26.64
C VAL A 160 -0.33 10.92 -28.09
N ARG A 161 -1.04 9.83 -28.37
CA ARG A 161 -1.23 9.34 -29.75
C ARG A 161 -1.94 10.38 -30.62
N GLU A 162 -3.04 10.96 -30.15
CA GLU A 162 -3.76 11.98 -30.89
C GLU A 162 -2.90 13.23 -31.15
N VAL A 163 -2.23 13.74 -30.12
CA VAL A 163 -1.34 14.89 -30.24
C VAL A 163 -0.22 14.61 -31.26
N ARG A 164 0.41 13.42 -31.19
CA ARG A 164 1.45 13.03 -32.15
C ARG A 164 0.90 12.89 -33.58
N ALA A 165 -0.31 12.37 -33.74
CA ALA A 165 -0.95 12.26 -35.06
C ALA A 165 -1.21 13.66 -35.67
N VAL A 166 -1.71 14.60 -34.88
CA VAL A 166 -1.93 15.99 -35.31
C VAL A 166 -0.61 16.69 -35.65
N GLN A 167 0.42 16.50 -34.82
CA GLN A 167 1.75 17.08 -35.07
C GLN A 167 2.36 16.54 -36.36
N ARG A 168 2.27 15.22 -36.61
CA ARG A 168 2.74 14.63 -37.90
C ARG A 168 2.01 15.24 -39.09
N ARG A 169 0.69 15.37 -39.05
CA ARG A 169 -0.09 16.00 -40.13
C ARG A 169 0.35 17.46 -40.38
N ARG A 170 0.60 18.24 -39.32
CA ARG A 170 1.08 19.62 -39.45
C ARG A 170 2.51 19.66 -40.00
N TYR A 171 3.38 18.76 -39.58
CA TYR A 171 4.75 18.66 -40.11
C TYR A 171 4.77 18.38 -41.61
N PHE A 172 3.99 17.38 -42.08
CA PHE A 172 3.89 17.07 -43.51
C PHE A 172 3.23 18.20 -44.32
N ALA A 173 2.30 18.92 -43.76
CA ALA A 173 1.67 20.07 -44.40
C ALA A 173 2.64 21.27 -44.54
N ALA A 174 3.57 21.47 -43.59
CA ALA A 174 4.48 22.61 -43.57
C ALA A 174 5.79 22.37 -44.33
N TYR A 175 6.32 21.12 -44.33
CA TYR A 175 7.65 20.78 -44.84
C TYR A 175 7.66 19.81 -46.04
N GLY A 176 6.50 19.36 -46.50
CA GLY A 176 6.40 18.41 -47.58
C GLY A 176 6.83 16.97 -47.22
N TYR A 177 6.96 16.12 -48.20
CA TYR A 177 7.35 14.70 -48.03
C TYR A 177 8.77 14.55 -47.47
N PRO A 178 9.00 13.73 -46.44
CA PRO A 178 10.34 13.47 -45.94
C PRO A 178 11.20 12.82 -47.05
N PRO A 179 12.52 13.14 -47.13
CA PRO A 179 13.40 12.72 -48.21
C PRO A 179 13.58 11.20 -48.36
N ASN A 180 13.16 10.40 -47.40
CA ASN A 180 13.29 8.94 -47.42
C ASN A 180 11.97 8.19 -47.73
N MET A 181 10.87 8.88 -48.06
CA MET A 181 9.69 8.19 -48.60
C MET A 181 9.79 8.04 -50.13
N PRO A 182 9.41 6.87 -50.68
CA PRO A 182 9.32 6.75 -52.11
C PRO A 182 8.33 7.78 -52.68
N PRO A 183 8.60 8.38 -53.84
CA PRO A 183 7.71 9.35 -54.45
C PRO A 183 6.32 8.73 -54.68
N PRO A 184 5.25 9.51 -54.56
CA PRO A 184 3.91 9.02 -54.84
C PRO A 184 3.88 8.43 -56.26
N PRO A 185 3.14 7.33 -56.50
CA PRO A 185 3.03 6.74 -57.82
C PRO A 185 2.57 7.81 -58.82
N PRO A 186 3.08 7.80 -60.04
CA PRO A 186 2.70 8.78 -61.09
C PRO A 186 1.19 8.72 -61.28
N VAL A 187 0.57 9.88 -61.28
CA VAL A 187 -0.86 10.01 -61.54
C VAL A 187 -1.11 9.48 -62.97
N ALA A 188 -1.96 8.45 -63.09
CA ALA A 188 -2.31 7.91 -64.35
C ALA A 188 -2.88 9.03 -65.25
N PRO A 189 -2.45 9.11 -66.51
CA PRO A 189 -2.97 10.11 -67.43
C PRO A 189 -4.50 10.01 -67.54
N ALA A 190 -5.16 11.15 -67.45
CA ALA A 190 -6.61 11.19 -67.61
C ALA A 190 -7.02 10.57 -68.93
N PRO A 191 -8.09 9.77 -68.96
CA PRO A 191 -8.56 9.19 -70.20
C PRO A 191 -8.93 10.32 -71.21
N PRO A 192 -8.64 10.15 -72.49
CA PRO A 192 -8.92 11.18 -73.49
C PRO A 192 -10.42 11.50 -73.50
N ALA A 193 -10.72 12.78 -73.48
CA ALA A 193 -12.09 13.27 -73.56
C ALA A 193 -12.75 12.68 -74.85
N GLN A 194 -13.78 11.91 -74.63
CA GLN A 194 -14.61 11.44 -75.79
C GLN A 194 -15.32 12.68 -76.36
N GLN A 195 -14.82 13.10 -77.51
CA GLN A 195 -15.53 14.09 -78.32
C GLN A 195 -16.70 13.37 -78.99
N SER A 196 -17.88 13.77 -78.63
CA SER A 196 -19.16 13.46 -79.32
C SER A 196 -19.45 14.51 -80.37
#